data_5e4549c9106ce7fcb603ed3c349b4a73
#
_entry.id   5e4549c9106ce7fcb603ed3c349b4a73
#
_cell.length_a   1.000
_cell.length_b   1.000
_cell.length_c   1.000
_cell.angle_alpha   90.00
_cell.angle_beta   90.00
_cell.angle_gamma   90.00
#
_symmetry.space_group_name_H-M   'P 1'
#
loop_
_entity.id
_entity.type
_entity.pdbx_description
1 polymer ?
#
loop_
_entity_poly.entity_id
_entity_poly.type
_entity_poly.pdbx_seq_one_letter_code
_entity_poly.pdbx_strand_id
1 'polypeptide(L)'
;MRRIPRAPLSAAIVSALFAGTFVPVPSAHAVGFVEDATLSGNLFYWQRQRDRKEMDPQKGSYGQYDANLHHASANANLDFSSGYAGEVIGLDLAAFGALELSNGGPAAPNEIGFSNARTRWDEDWSGDKSGLSLYKAAIKAKWQDNWLRAGYLQPTGQTLLAPHWSFLPGTYRGVEAGTTFDFSDAGALSVSWMWTDEYKAPWYRDMYNFRKADGVTEIPWLQSFGAKYDFKNALVLEGAYGQAANYMDQYFAKASYQLPLADAPLRTSYQFYGAKDRDNSGVGQVNDVYDGLAWLQALTFGYTLGAFDFRLEGTWVKAEGNQGFFLQRMTPSYASSNGRMDVWWDSRSDWNANGEKALFAGVIVDLGHWQLPGWQVGTSYAYGWDAKPSTNPLYDQNQRLKESAWSLDLVYTIQQGRAKDTQFKLHYTRYDNHSDLPSYSGGYGNIFQDEKDIKFMVVAPFTLF
;
A
#
# COMPACT_ATOMS: atom_id res chain seq x y z
N MET A 1 24.85 -30.20 16.33
CA MET A 1 23.97 -30.33 15.17
C MET A 1 24.54 -29.47 14.03
N ARG A 2 24.86 -30.07 12.89
CA ARG A 2 25.49 -29.36 11.77
C ARG A 2 24.45 -28.48 11.10
N ARG A 3 24.68 -27.16 11.04
CA ARG A 3 23.86 -26.23 10.22
C ARG A 3 24.10 -26.51 8.75
N ILE A 4 23.08 -26.90 8.01
CA ILE A 4 23.09 -26.98 6.56
C ILE A 4 23.07 -25.52 6.05
N PRO A 5 24.03 -25.07 5.22
CA PRO A 5 23.96 -23.75 4.64
C PRO A 5 22.79 -23.66 3.67
N ARG A 6 21.85 -22.78 3.93
CA ARG A 6 20.75 -22.44 3.02
C ARG A 6 21.34 -21.63 1.87
N ALA A 7 21.57 -22.26 0.73
CA ALA A 7 21.80 -21.51 -0.50
C ALA A 7 20.50 -20.78 -0.86
N PRO A 8 20.54 -19.47 -1.19
CA PRO A 8 19.33 -18.75 -1.57
C PRO A 8 18.74 -19.37 -2.84
N LEU A 9 17.45 -19.70 -2.79
CA LEU A 9 16.69 -20.26 -3.91
C LEU A 9 16.81 -19.39 -5.17
N SER A 10 17.04 -18.10 -5.01
CA SER A 10 17.31 -17.12 -6.06
C SER A 10 18.55 -17.46 -6.93
N ALA A 11 19.62 -18.02 -6.35
CA ALA A 11 20.79 -18.44 -7.10
C ALA A 11 20.54 -19.73 -7.90
N ALA A 12 19.70 -20.62 -7.39
CA ALA A 12 19.37 -21.87 -8.06
C ALA A 12 18.45 -21.66 -9.28
N ILE A 13 17.50 -20.73 -9.20
CA ILE A 13 16.60 -20.43 -10.34
C ILE A 13 17.36 -19.71 -11.46
N VAL A 14 18.24 -18.75 -11.15
CA VAL A 14 19.06 -18.06 -12.15
C VAL A 14 20.10 -19.02 -12.75
N SER A 15 20.70 -19.90 -11.95
CA SER A 15 21.68 -20.88 -12.44
C SER A 15 21.05 -21.99 -13.27
N ALA A 16 19.81 -22.41 -12.99
CA ALA A 16 19.09 -23.40 -13.80
C ALA A 16 18.66 -22.85 -15.17
N LEU A 17 18.47 -21.53 -15.29
CA LEU A 17 18.17 -20.87 -16.57
C LEU A 17 19.41 -20.74 -17.49
N PHE A 18 20.63 -20.78 -16.94
CA PHE A 18 21.87 -20.60 -17.68
C PHE A 18 22.71 -21.89 -17.83
N ALA A 19 22.42 -22.95 -17.08
CA ALA A 19 23.16 -24.23 -17.13
C ALA A 19 22.48 -25.32 -17.99
N GLY A 20 21.41 -24.97 -18.70
CA GLY A 20 20.80 -25.86 -19.68
C GLY A 20 21.75 -26.10 -20.88
N THR A 21 22.31 -27.29 -20.98
CA THR A 21 22.99 -27.79 -22.21
C THR A 21 22.14 -27.41 -23.41
N PHE A 22 22.76 -26.77 -24.41
CA PHE A 22 22.20 -26.55 -25.74
C PHE A 22 21.82 -27.90 -26.38
N VAL A 23 20.66 -28.40 -26.09
CA VAL A 23 19.95 -29.31 -26.95
C VAL A 23 19.33 -28.40 -28.02
N PRO A 24 19.60 -28.62 -29.33
CA PRO A 24 18.90 -27.89 -30.38
C PRO A 24 17.41 -28.27 -30.27
N VAL A 25 16.66 -27.46 -29.55
CA VAL A 25 15.21 -27.51 -29.60
C VAL A 25 14.84 -27.08 -31.01
N PRO A 26 14.07 -27.88 -31.78
CA PRO A 26 13.54 -27.40 -33.04
C PRO A 26 12.90 -26.05 -32.76
N SER A 27 13.18 -25.07 -33.61
CA SER A 27 12.66 -23.71 -33.52
C SER A 27 11.13 -23.77 -33.51
N ALA A 28 10.58 -24.09 -32.34
CA ALA A 28 9.23 -23.70 -32.00
C ALA A 28 9.29 -22.20 -32.00
N HIS A 29 8.71 -21.57 -33.00
CA HIS A 29 8.52 -20.13 -33.02
C HIS A 29 7.93 -19.75 -31.66
N ALA A 30 8.67 -18.95 -30.87
CA ALA A 30 8.14 -18.33 -29.68
C ALA A 30 7.20 -17.20 -30.12
N VAL A 31 6.25 -17.53 -31.00
CA VAL A 31 5.19 -16.64 -31.44
C VAL A 31 4.48 -16.17 -30.15
N GLY A 32 4.48 -14.87 -29.97
CA GLY A 32 3.87 -14.24 -28.82
C GLY A 32 4.82 -13.85 -27.67
N PHE A 33 5.98 -14.47 -27.48
CA PHE A 33 6.87 -14.11 -26.35
C PHE A 33 7.52 -12.73 -26.52
N VAL A 34 8.01 -12.42 -27.73
CA VAL A 34 8.65 -11.14 -28.06
C VAL A 34 7.65 -10.19 -28.72
N GLU A 35 6.82 -10.70 -29.62
CA GLU A 35 5.84 -9.91 -30.38
C GLU A 35 4.79 -9.25 -29.47
N ASP A 36 4.37 -9.93 -28.40
CA ASP A 36 3.41 -9.42 -27.41
C ASP A 36 4.10 -8.80 -26.19
N ALA A 37 5.43 -8.66 -26.24
CA ALA A 37 6.16 -8.03 -25.15
C ALA A 37 5.87 -6.53 -25.08
N THR A 38 5.86 -6.02 -23.86
CA THR A 38 5.72 -4.59 -23.60
C THR A 38 6.89 -4.09 -22.74
N LEU A 39 7.39 -2.92 -23.05
CA LEU A 39 8.34 -2.20 -22.22
C LEU A 39 7.81 -0.78 -21.99
N SER A 40 7.41 -0.53 -20.78
CA SER A 40 6.86 0.76 -20.38
C SER A 40 7.52 1.26 -19.11
N GLY A 41 7.23 2.49 -18.72
CA GLY A 41 7.74 3.05 -17.50
C GLY A 41 7.20 4.44 -17.24
N ASN A 42 7.75 5.05 -16.21
CA ASN A 42 7.44 6.42 -15.85
C ASN A 42 8.71 7.15 -15.47
N LEU A 43 8.75 8.45 -15.75
CA LEU A 43 9.66 9.39 -15.14
C LEU A 43 8.89 10.16 -14.07
N PHE A 44 9.51 10.33 -12.91
CA PHE A 44 8.89 11.02 -11.79
C PHE A 44 9.77 12.16 -11.30
N TYR A 45 9.13 13.25 -10.90
CA TYR A 45 9.67 14.20 -9.96
C TYR A 45 8.78 14.19 -8.73
N TRP A 46 9.38 14.13 -7.57
CA TRP A 46 8.67 14.14 -6.30
C TRP A 46 9.32 15.12 -5.35
N GLN A 47 8.52 15.98 -4.76
CA GLN A 47 8.93 16.89 -3.70
C GLN A 47 7.91 16.83 -2.57
N ARG A 48 8.40 16.79 -1.36
CA ARG A 48 7.57 16.85 -0.15
C ARG A 48 8.18 17.80 0.86
N GLN A 49 7.34 18.67 1.41
CA GLN A 49 7.66 19.54 2.54
C GLN A 49 6.62 19.32 3.61
N ARG A 50 7.07 18.84 4.76
CA ARG A 50 6.22 18.63 5.92
C ARG A 50 6.84 19.32 7.11
N ASP A 51 6.08 20.25 7.70
CA ASP A 51 6.39 20.88 8.98
C ASP A 51 5.52 20.27 10.05
N ARG A 52 6.11 19.96 11.19
CA ARG A 52 5.44 19.36 12.35
C ARG A 52 5.60 20.26 13.56
N LYS A 53 4.54 20.38 14.36
CA LYS A 53 4.57 21.15 15.60
C LYS A 53 5.52 20.50 16.61
N GLU A 54 6.45 21.27 17.15
CA GLU A 54 7.37 20.81 18.17
C GLU A 54 6.68 20.73 19.53
N MET A 55 6.72 19.57 20.18
CA MET A 55 6.07 19.33 21.46
C MET A 55 7.06 19.01 22.60
N ASP A 56 8.36 19.12 22.35
CA ASP A 56 9.37 19.01 23.40
C ASP A 56 9.52 20.40 24.10
N PRO A 57 9.09 20.53 25.37
CA PRO A 57 9.17 21.79 26.09
C PRO A 57 10.61 22.26 26.38
N GLN A 58 11.61 21.40 26.17
CA GLN A 58 13.01 21.77 26.34
C GLN A 58 13.60 22.45 25.10
N LYS A 59 12.89 22.40 23.96
CA LYS A 59 13.31 23.06 22.74
C LYS A 59 12.80 24.49 22.66
N GLY A 60 13.62 25.40 22.13
CA GLY A 60 13.27 26.82 21.96
C GLY A 60 12.11 27.06 20.98
N SER A 61 11.79 26.07 20.13
CA SER A 61 10.68 26.09 19.16
C SER A 61 9.40 25.40 19.66
N TYR A 62 9.29 25.12 20.97
CA TYR A 62 8.09 24.49 21.54
C TYR A 62 6.80 25.19 21.09
N GLY A 63 5.85 24.40 20.57
CA GLY A 63 4.58 24.89 20.06
C GLY A 63 4.64 25.53 18.66
N GLN A 64 5.82 25.65 18.06
CA GLN A 64 6.02 26.16 16.69
C GLN A 64 6.13 25.01 15.68
N TYR A 65 5.91 25.31 14.41
CA TYR A 65 6.09 24.35 13.33
C TYR A 65 7.56 24.36 12.86
N ASP A 66 8.23 23.22 13.01
CA ASP A 66 9.61 23.01 12.54
C ASP A 66 9.63 22.06 11.32
N ALA A 67 10.65 22.20 10.49
CA ALA A 67 10.88 21.33 9.37
C ALA A 67 11.03 19.87 9.84
N ASN A 68 10.12 19.00 9.43
CA ASN A 68 10.15 17.57 9.72
C ASN A 68 10.71 16.76 8.55
N LEU A 69 10.28 17.07 7.32
CA LEU A 69 10.68 16.39 6.09
C LEU A 69 10.64 17.36 4.92
N HIS A 70 11.81 17.68 4.36
CA HIS A 70 11.96 18.54 3.19
C HIS A 70 12.81 17.82 2.15
N HIS A 71 12.17 17.03 1.28
CA HIS A 71 12.85 16.16 0.33
C HIS A 71 12.41 16.41 -1.09
N ALA A 72 13.34 16.19 -2.04
CA ALA A 72 13.02 16.09 -3.45
C ALA A 72 13.85 14.98 -4.11
N SER A 73 13.25 14.28 -5.07
CA SER A 73 13.93 13.28 -5.89
C SER A 73 13.44 13.27 -7.33
N ALA A 74 14.31 12.85 -8.24
CA ALA A 74 13.97 12.44 -9.58
C ALA A 74 14.04 10.92 -9.67
N ASN A 75 13.02 10.27 -10.20
CA ASN A 75 12.90 8.83 -10.19
C ASN A 75 12.49 8.31 -11.56
N ALA A 76 12.80 7.05 -11.83
CA ALA A 76 12.36 6.37 -13.03
C ALA A 76 12.08 4.90 -12.73
N ASN A 77 11.09 4.34 -13.39
CA ASN A 77 10.91 2.89 -13.45
C ASN A 77 10.83 2.40 -14.88
N LEU A 78 11.24 1.15 -15.07
CA LEU A 78 11.06 0.37 -16.29
C LEU A 78 10.36 -0.92 -15.92
N ASP A 79 9.34 -1.29 -16.67
CA ASP A 79 8.53 -2.48 -16.49
C ASP A 79 8.46 -3.23 -17.84
N PHE A 80 9.11 -4.37 -17.89
CA PHE A 80 9.07 -5.30 -19.01
C PHE A 80 8.16 -6.45 -18.69
N SER A 81 7.22 -6.72 -19.58
CA SER A 81 6.34 -7.89 -19.54
C SER A 81 6.42 -8.60 -20.88
N SER A 82 6.95 -9.81 -20.92
CA SER A 82 6.97 -10.61 -22.15
C SER A 82 5.56 -11.06 -22.54
N GLY A 83 5.34 -11.41 -23.79
CA GLY A 83 4.24 -12.30 -24.15
C GLY A 83 4.44 -13.70 -23.57
N TYR A 84 3.72 -14.69 -24.10
CA TYR A 84 3.75 -16.07 -23.61
C TYR A 84 4.33 -17.02 -24.65
N ALA A 85 5.47 -17.62 -24.36
CA ALA A 85 6.03 -18.71 -25.17
C ALA A 85 5.08 -19.91 -25.16
N GLY A 86 4.69 -20.39 -26.34
CA GLY A 86 3.70 -21.45 -26.47
C GLY A 86 2.35 -21.14 -25.84
N GLU A 87 2.00 -19.86 -25.74
CA GLU A 87 0.79 -19.35 -25.10
C GLU A 87 0.69 -19.64 -23.59
N VAL A 88 1.76 -20.15 -22.96
CA VAL A 88 1.72 -20.65 -21.57
C VAL A 88 2.68 -19.93 -20.66
N ILE A 89 3.95 -19.69 -21.04
CA ILE A 89 5.00 -19.20 -20.12
C ILE A 89 5.53 -17.85 -20.57
N GLY A 90 5.61 -16.91 -19.64
CA GLY A 90 6.18 -15.59 -19.84
C GLY A 90 7.05 -15.14 -18.66
N LEU A 91 7.55 -13.92 -18.74
CA LEU A 91 8.47 -13.30 -17.78
C LEU A 91 8.05 -11.85 -17.52
N ASP A 92 8.10 -11.44 -16.27
CA ASP A 92 7.95 -10.05 -15.85
C ASP A 92 9.25 -9.59 -15.17
N LEU A 93 9.83 -8.48 -15.65
CA LEU A 93 11.01 -7.84 -15.06
C LEU A 93 10.73 -6.36 -14.87
N ALA A 94 11.03 -5.81 -13.68
CA ALA A 94 10.91 -4.37 -13.49
C ALA A 94 11.94 -3.85 -12.49
N ALA A 95 12.48 -2.67 -12.83
CA ALA A 95 13.44 -1.95 -12.01
C ALA A 95 12.97 -0.53 -11.73
N PHE A 96 13.42 0.01 -10.61
CA PHE A 96 13.13 1.36 -10.15
C PHE A 96 14.42 2.04 -9.68
N GLY A 97 14.63 3.28 -10.07
CA GLY A 97 15.74 4.11 -9.64
C GLY A 97 15.27 5.42 -9.01
N ALA A 98 15.98 5.89 -8.01
CA ALA A 98 15.79 7.19 -7.39
C ALA A 98 17.12 7.95 -7.35
N LEU A 99 17.07 9.24 -7.67
CA LEU A 99 18.15 10.20 -7.52
C LEU A 99 17.71 11.26 -6.51
N GLU A 100 18.41 11.34 -5.37
CA GLU A 100 18.19 12.39 -4.39
C GLU A 100 18.59 13.75 -4.99
N LEU A 101 17.70 14.74 -4.89
CA LEU A 101 17.96 16.11 -5.29
C LEU A 101 18.10 17.03 -4.08
N SER A 102 17.35 16.78 -3.02
CA SER A 102 17.47 17.44 -1.73
C SER A 102 17.00 16.57 -0.60
N ASN A 103 17.59 16.73 0.57
CA ASN A 103 17.26 15.98 1.78
C ASN A 103 17.42 16.91 2.99
N GLY A 104 16.33 17.21 3.66
CA GLY A 104 16.29 18.08 4.84
C GLY A 104 15.22 17.65 5.83
N GLY A 105 15.42 18.02 7.09
CA GLY A 105 14.58 17.61 8.21
C GLY A 105 15.00 16.25 8.81
N PRO A 106 14.53 15.95 10.04
CA PRO A 106 14.91 14.74 10.78
C PRO A 106 14.19 13.47 10.33
N ALA A 107 13.08 13.57 9.58
CA ALA A 107 12.31 12.40 9.19
C ALA A 107 12.95 11.65 8.02
N ALA A 108 12.84 10.33 8.04
CA ALA A 108 13.31 9.47 6.96
C ALA A 108 12.56 9.74 5.64
N PRO A 109 13.26 9.87 4.48
CA PRO A 109 12.66 10.12 3.17
C PRO A 109 12.10 8.85 2.52
N ASN A 110 11.46 7.99 3.26
CA ASN A 110 11.03 6.65 2.86
C ASN A 110 9.97 6.58 1.75
N GLU A 111 9.44 7.72 1.31
CA GLU A 111 8.49 7.75 0.17
C GLU A 111 9.19 8.01 -1.17
N ILE A 112 10.39 8.59 -1.17
CA ILE A 112 11.03 9.12 -2.38
C ILE A 112 12.50 8.73 -2.57
N GLY A 113 13.10 8.02 -1.63
CA GLY A 113 14.51 7.64 -1.70
C GLY A 113 14.80 6.32 -1.01
N PHE A 114 16.05 5.89 -1.08
CA PHE A 114 16.54 4.64 -0.52
C PHE A 114 17.18 4.84 0.86
N SER A 115 16.93 3.88 1.75
CA SER A 115 17.71 3.73 2.97
C SER A 115 19.15 3.32 2.64
N ASN A 116 20.10 3.73 3.45
CA ASN A 116 21.48 3.21 3.39
C ASN A 116 21.53 1.76 3.91
N ALA A 117 20.64 1.40 4.83
CA ALA A 117 20.44 0.00 5.23
C ALA A 117 19.90 -0.84 4.06
N ARG A 118 20.33 -2.09 4.02
CA ARG A 118 19.87 -3.03 2.98
C ARG A 118 18.49 -3.62 3.29
N THR A 119 18.18 -3.76 4.59
CA THR A 119 16.93 -4.38 5.07
C THR A 119 16.25 -3.51 6.12
N ARG A 120 14.97 -3.78 6.39
CA ARG A 120 14.19 -3.13 7.45
C ARG A 120 14.81 -3.31 8.85
N TRP A 121 15.55 -4.38 9.06
CA TRP A 121 16.03 -4.75 10.38
C TRP A 121 17.34 -4.08 10.78
N ASP A 122 18.00 -3.41 9.83
CA ASP A 122 19.27 -2.68 10.01
C ASP A 122 19.09 -1.18 9.76
N GLU A 123 17.90 -0.62 9.93
CA GLU A 123 17.47 0.72 9.52
C GLU A 123 18.55 1.81 9.66
N ASP A 124 18.95 2.40 8.55
CA ASP A 124 19.91 3.48 8.47
C ASP A 124 19.52 4.48 7.38
N TRP A 125 19.21 5.70 7.81
CA TRP A 125 18.82 6.81 6.94
C TRP A 125 19.92 7.87 6.80
N SER A 126 21.14 7.57 7.15
CA SER A 126 22.31 8.43 6.88
C SER A 126 22.65 8.46 5.39
N GLY A 127 23.50 9.42 4.97
CA GLY A 127 24.07 9.48 3.63
C GLY A 127 23.07 9.78 2.49
N ASP A 128 23.50 9.53 1.26
CA ASP A 128 22.73 9.73 0.02
C ASP A 128 21.61 8.71 -0.12
N LYS A 129 20.43 9.18 -0.54
CA LYS A 129 19.23 8.38 -0.72
C LYS A 129 19.01 7.93 -2.16
N SER A 130 20.00 8.12 -3.03
CA SER A 130 19.96 7.61 -4.40
C SER A 130 20.15 6.09 -4.43
N GLY A 131 19.53 5.43 -5.40
CA GLY A 131 19.64 3.99 -5.50
C GLY A 131 18.88 3.38 -6.68
N LEU A 132 19.09 2.07 -6.83
CA LEU A 132 18.41 1.25 -7.82
C LEU A 132 17.93 -0.03 -7.16
N SER A 133 16.73 -0.48 -7.51
CA SER A 133 16.14 -1.72 -7.01
C SER A 133 15.36 -2.44 -8.08
N LEU A 134 15.52 -3.76 -8.14
CA LEU A 134 14.66 -4.65 -8.93
C LEU A 134 13.40 -4.94 -8.09
N TYR A 135 12.21 -4.65 -8.62
CA TYR A 135 10.96 -4.87 -7.90
C TYR A 135 10.03 -5.92 -8.52
N LYS A 136 10.33 -6.37 -9.74
CA LYS A 136 9.76 -7.59 -10.33
C LYS A 136 10.86 -8.42 -10.96
N ALA A 137 10.81 -9.70 -10.74
CA ALA A 137 11.55 -10.74 -11.47
C ALA A 137 10.78 -12.04 -11.26
N ALA A 138 9.77 -12.29 -12.09
CA ALA A 138 8.83 -13.38 -11.90
C ALA A 138 8.57 -14.11 -13.22
N ILE A 139 8.56 -15.43 -13.14
CA ILE A 139 7.98 -16.27 -14.20
C ILE A 139 6.47 -16.17 -14.06
N LYS A 140 5.78 -15.99 -15.17
CA LYS A 140 4.33 -16.05 -15.26
C LYS A 140 3.90 -17.20 -16.17
N ALA A 141 2.79 -17.84 -15.81
CA ALA A 141 2.17 -18.88 -16.61
C ALA A 141 0.67 -18.63 -16.69
N LYS A 142 0.09 -18.99 -17.83
CA LYS A 142 -1.36 -19.01 -18.01
C LYS A 142 -1.78 -20.31 -18.69
N TRP A 143 -2.96 -20.78 -18.34
CA TRP A 143 -3.57 -21.94 -18.95
C TRP A 143 -5.09 -21.81 -18.85
N GLN A 144 -5.75 -21.60 -19.97
CA GLN A 144 -7.15 -21.17 -20.01
C GLN A 144 -7.36 -19.92 -19.13
N ASP A 145 -8.27 -19.95 -18.19
CA ASP A 145 -8.54 -18.87 -17.25
C ASP A 145 -7.66 -18.89 -15.99
N ASN A 146 -6.75 -19.88 -15.89
CA ASN A 146 -5.84 -20.01 -14.77
C ASN A 146 -4.55 -19.23 -15.04
N TRP A 147 -4.01 -18.61 -14.00
CA TRP A 147 -2.73 -17.94 -14.05
C TRP A 147 -1.90 -18.24 -12.80
N LEU A 148 -0.59 -18.19 -12.97
CA LEU A 148 0.39 -18.36 -11.90
C LEU A 148 1.55 -17.40 -12.11
N ARG A 149 2.09 -16.85 -11.03
CA ARG A 149 3.33 -16.08 -11.03
C ARG A 149 4.20 -16.53 -9.86
N ALA A 150 5.52 -16.61 -10.08
CA ALA A 150 6.47 -17.04 -9.06
C ALA A 150 7.78 -16.26 -9.19
N GLY A 151 8.32 -15.81 -8.06
CA GLY A 151 9.55 -15.02 -7.99
C GLY A 151 9.38 -13.74 -7.18
N TYR A 152 9.97 -12.63 -7.63
CA TYR A 152 9.77 -11.30 -7.07
C TYR A 152 8.57 -10.66 -7.75
N LEU A 153 7.51 -10.44 -6.99
CA LEU A 153 6.22 -9.99 -7.53
C LEU A 153 5.52 -8.99 -6.61
N GLN A 154 4.58 -8.27 -7.21
CA GLN A 154 3.59 -7.48 -6.51
C GLN A 154 2.24 -8.21 -6.60
N PRO A 155 1.49 -8.35 -5.51
CA PRO A 155 0.17 -8.99 -5.52
C PRO A 155 -0.80 -8.27 -6.47
N THR A 156 -1.58 -9.04 -7.23
CA THR A 156 -2.65 -8.52 -8.11
C THR A 156 -3.97 -9.26 -7.94
N GLY A 157 -3.96 -10.38 -7.22
CA GLY A 157 -5.16 -11.18 -6.94
C GLY A 157 -6.07 -10.57 -5.88
N GLN A 158 -7.11 -11.31 -5.52
CA GLN A 158 -8.14 -10.90 -4.54
C GLN A 158 -7.70 -11.15 -3.09
N THR A 159 -6.39 -11.24 -2.83
CA THR A 159 -5.82 -11.56 -1.51
C THR A 159 -5.77 -10.35 -0.58
N LEU A 160 -5.41 -10.59 0.68
CA LEU A 160 -5.13 -9.53 1.66
C LEU A 160 -3.75 -8.91 1.50
N LEU A 161 -2.81 -9.61 0.85
CA LEU A 161 -1.51 -9.06 0.53
C LEU A 161 -1.66 -8.03 -0.59
N ALA A 162 -1.04 -6.89 -0.44
CA ALA A 162 -1.13 -5.78 -1.39
C ALA A 162 0.25 -5.21 -1.72
N PRO A 163 0.46 -4.59 -2.89
CA PRO A 163 1.64 -3.78 -3.12
C PRO A 163 1.67 -2.61 -2.13
N HIS A 164 2.87 -2.10 -1.86
CA HIS A 164 3.01 -0.95 -0.97
C HIS A 164 2.25 0.26 -1.57
N TRP A 165 1.54 0.99 -0.70
CA TRP A 165 0.72 2.15 -1.08
C TRP A 165 1.53 3.41 -1.42
N SER A 166 2.84 3.44 -1.15
CA SER A 166 3.67 4.57 -1.57
C SER A 166 3.94 4.51 -3.08
N PHE A 167 4.37 5.61 -3.63
CA PHE A 167 4.73 5.77 -5.03
C PHE A 167 5.90 4.86 -5.47
N LEU A 168 6.78 4.45 -4.56
CA LEU A 168 7.79 3.44 -4.80
C LEU A 168 7.20 2.02 -4.66
N PRO A 169 7.61 1.05 -5.50
CA PRO A 169 7.06 -0.29 -5.48
C PRO A 169 7.68 -1.19 -4.39
N GLY A 170 6.85 -1.77 -3.54
CA GLY A 170 7.23 -2.87 -2.64
C GLY A 170 7.19 -4.22 -3.37
N THR A 171 7.87 -5.23 -2.83
CA THR A 171 8.09 -6.51 -3.48
C THR A 171 7.97 -7.66 -2.50
N TYR A 172 7.30 -8.73 -2.91
CA TYR A 172 7.26 -10.01 -2.21
C TYR A 172 8.05 -11.07 -2.97
N ARG A 173 8.76 -11.95 -2.27
CA ARG A 173 9.24 -13.20 -2.83
C ARG A 173 8.19 -14.27 -2.58
N GLY A 174 7.63 -14.88 -3.64
CA GLY A 174 6.55 -15.82 -3.43
C GLY A 174 5.95 -16.38 -4.70
N VAL A 175 4.78 -16.96 -4.52
CA VAL A 175 3.95 -17.53 -5.58
C VAL A 175 2.54 -16.97 -5.44
N GLU A 176 1.96 -16.56 -6.55
CA GLU A 176 0.56 -16.12 -6.63
C GLU A 176 -0.12 -16.86 -7.78
N ALA A 177 -1.33 -17.35 -7.54
CA ALA A 177 -2.13 -18.05 -8.54
C ALA A 177 -3.60 -17.63 -8.42
N GLY A 178 -4.32 -17.71 -9.53
CA GLY A 178 -5.75 -17.44 -9.53
C GLY A 178 -6.44 -17.95 -10.80
N THR A 179 -7.77 -17.85 -10.75
CA THR A 179 -8.64 -18.20 -11.87
C THR A 179 -9.93 -17.40 -11.82
N THR A 180 -10.63 -17.36 -12.94
CA THR A 180 -11.97 -16.77 -13.03
C THR A 180 -12.93 -17.77 -13.67
N PHE A 181 -14.04 -18.02 -13.01
CA PHE A 181 -15.14 -18.85 -13.51
C PHE A 181 -16.25 -17.91 -14.00
N ASP A 182 -16.53 -17.91 -15.28
CA ASP A 182 -17.63 -17.15 -15.85
C ASP A 182 -18.90 -18.02 -15.92
N PHE A 183 -19.95 -17.62 -15.23
CA PHE A 183 -21.25 -18.28 -15.20
C PHE A 183 -22.26 -17.58 -16.10
N SER A 184 -21.79 -16.90 -17.15
CA SER A 184 -22.61 -16.10 -18.07
C SER A 184 -23.43 -15.04 -17.36
N ASP A 185 -24.75 -15.03 -17.50
CA ASP A 185 -25.64 -14.05 -16.88
C ASP A 185 -25.73 -14.19 -15.35
N ALA A 186 -25.37 -15.34 -14.80
CA ALA A 186 -25.39 -15.55 -13.34
C ALA A 186 -24.23 -14.83 -12.62
N GLY A 187 -23.17 -14.45 -13.34
CA GLY A 187 -22.07 -13.72 -12.76
C GLY A 187 -20.70 -14.31 -13.06
N ALA A 188 -19.67 -13.80 -12.41
CA ALA A 188 -18.30 -14.29 -12.51
C ALA A 188 -17.66 -14.39 -11.12
N LEU A 189 -17.00 -15.50 -10.83
CA LEU A 189 -16.23 -15.76 -9.62
C LEU A 189 -14.74 -15.73 -9.93
N SER A 190 -14.02 -14.76 -9.41
CA SER A 190 -12.55 -14.74 -9.41
C SER A 190 -12.04 -15.19 -8.06
N VAL A 191 -11.08 -16.13 -8.06
CA VAL A 191 -10.41 -16.61 -6.85
C VAL A 191 -8.90 -16.50 -7.03
N SER A 192 -8.18 -16.24 -5.94
CA SER A 192 -6.73 -16.19 -5.96
C SER A 192 -6.14 -16.61 -4.62
N TRP A 193 -4.90 -17.07 -4.68
CA TRP A 193 -4.10 -17.45 -3.53
C TRP A 193 -2.69 -16.92 -3.71
N MET A 194 -2.08 -16.47 -2.63
CA MET A 194 -0.68 -16.05 -2.58
C MET A 194 0.00 -16.61 -1.34
N TRP A 195 1.23 -17.04 -1.54
CA TRP A 195 2.17 -17.43 -0.49
C TRP A 195 3.48 -16.66 -0.66
N THR A 196 4.08 -16.23 0.45
CA THR A 196 5.34 -15.47 0.46
C THR A 196 6.13 -15.74 1.73
N ASP A 197 7.46 -15.71 1.64
CA ASP A 197 8.37 -15.90 2.77
C ASP A 197 9.27 -14.69 3.04
N GLU A 198 9.34 -13.73 2.12
CA GLU A 198 10.10 -12.50 2.28
C GLU A 198 9.40 -11.30 1.65
N TYR A 199 9.73 -10.13 2.17
CA TYR A 199 9.27 -8.86 1.66
C TYR A 199 10.42 -7.87 1.52
N LYS A 200 10.26 -6.90 0.66
CA LYS A 200 11.11 -5.72 0.54
C LYS A 200 10.23 -4.49 0.40
N ALA A 201 10.23 -3.60 1.39
CA ALA A 201 9.61 -2.29 1.22
C ALA A 201 10.39 -1.48 0.17
N PRO A 202 9.75 -0.50 -0.47
CA PRO A 202 10.29 0.18 -1.65
C PRO A 202 11.70 0.73 -1.49
N TRP A 203 12.03 1.25 -0.31
CA TRP A 203 13.27 1.94 0.00
C TRP A 203 14.42 1.05 0.51
N TYR A 204 14.20 -0.28 0.60
CA TYR A 204 15.26 -1.24 0.90
C TYR A 204 15.72 -1.96 -0.37
N ARG A 205 16.97 -2.45 -0.35
CA ARG A 205 17.61 -3.07 -1.51
C ARG A 205 17.49 -4.58 -1.51
N ASP A 206 17.46 -5.20 -0.32
CA ASP A 206 17.39 -6.64 -0.15
C ASP A 206 16.04 -7.09 0.38
N MET A 207 15.67 -8.32 0.05
CA MET A 207 14.55 -9.01 0.66
C MET A 207 14.88 -9.35 2.12
N TYR A 208 13.87 -9.37 2.98
CA TYR A 208 14.01 -9.71 4.39
C TYR A 208 12.83 -10.53 4.90
N ASN A 209 13.12 -11.39 5.90
CA ASN A 209 12.12 -12.21 6.58
C ASN A 209 11.12 -11.35 7.34
N PHE A 210 9.89 -11.85 7.47
CA PHE A 210 8.90 -11.30 8.37
C PHE A 210 9.28 -11.57 9.83
N ARG A 211 8.94 -10.63 10.73
CA ARG A 211 9.16 -10.79 12.17
C ARG A 211 7.93 -10.39 12.96
N LYS A 212 7.79 -10.97 14.17
CA LYS A 212 6.78 -10.57 15.15
C LYS A 212 7.06 -9.15 15.69
N ALA A 213 6.22 -8.67 16.59
CA ALA A 213 6.33 -7.34 17.17
C ALA A 213 7.62 -7.11 17.96
N ASP A 214 8.25 -8.17 18.48
CA ASP A 214 9.56 -8.09 19.15
C ASP A 214 10.72 -7.73 18.19
N GLY A 215 10.49 -7.72 16.88
CA GLY A 215 11.50 -7.45 15.86
C GLY A 215 12.58 -8.52 15.71
N VAL A 216 12.47 -9.65 16.41
CA VAL A 216 13.45 -10.73 16.46
C VAL A 216 12.89 -12.07 16.03
N THR A 217 11.72 -12.45 16.54
CA THR A 217 11.09 -13.74 16.25
C THR A 217 10.59 -13.78 14.82
N GLU A 218 11.13 -14.69 14.02
CA GLU A 218 10.75 -14.83 12.60
C GLU A 218 9.35 -15.41 12.44
N ILE A 219 8.61 -14.88 11.45
CA ILE A 219 7.40 -15.44 10.89
C ILE A 219 7.80 -16.09 9.57
N PRO A 220 7.73 -17.42 9.43
CA PRO A 220 8.36 -18.12 8.30
C PRO A 220 7.66 -17.88 6.96
N TRP A 221 6.39 -17.52 6.97
CA TRP A 221 5.63 -17.20 5.75
C TRP A 221 4.34 -16.45 6.06
N LEU A 222 3.84 -15.74 5.04
CA LEU A 222 2.50 -15.22 4.95
C LEU A 222 1.76 -15.92 3.82
N GLN A 223 0.46 -16.15 3.98
CA GLN A 223 -0.40 -16.60 2.89
C GLN A 223 -1.75 -15.89 2.95
N SER A 224 -2.39 -15.78 1.80
CA SER A 224 -3.74 -15.27 1.72
C SER A 224 -4.51 -15.93 0.58
N PHE A 225 -5.78 -16.19 0.84
CA PHE A 225 -6.76 -16.62 -0.15
C PHE A 225 -7.85 -15.56 -0.26
N GLY A 226 -8.32 -15.28 -1.48
CA GLY A 226 -9.39 -14.32 -1.70
C GLY A 226 -10.31 -14.71 -2.85
N ALA A 227 -11.54 -14.22 -2.79
CA ALA A 227 -12.57 -14.43 -3.78
C ALA A 227 -13.36 -13.14 -4.03
N LYS A 228 -13.79 -12.95 -5.27
CA LYS A 228 -14.66 -11.88 -5.71
C LYS A 228 -15.75 -12.46 -6.60
N TYR A 229 -17.00 -12.20 -6.29
CA TYR A 229 -18.15 -12.56 -7.12
C TYR A 229 -18.81 -11.29 -7.67
N ASP A 230 -18.80 -11.15 -8.99
CA ASP A 230 -19.51 -10.10 -9.70
C ASP A 230 -20.83 -10.68 -10.23
N PHE A 231 -21.95 -10.20 -9.72
CA PHE A 231 -23.28 -10.65 -10.11
C PHE A 231 -23.75 -10.10 -11.46
N LYS A 232 -22.93 -9.25 -12.11
CA LYS A 232 -23.29 -8.54 -13.38
C LYS A 232 -24.58 -7.73 -13.30
N ASN A 233 -25.05 -7.43 -12.09
CA ASN A 233 -26.24 -6.62 -11.80
C ASN A 233 -25.94 -5.45 -10.86
N ALA A 234 -24.73 -4.91 -10.93
CA ALA A 234 -24.19 -3.85 -10.10
C ALA A 234 -23.83 -4.26 -8.66
N LEU A 235 -24.08 -5.48 -8.22
CA LEU A 235 -23.63 -6.04 -6.93
C LEU A 235 -22.33 -6.81 -7.12
N VAL A 236 -21.34 -6.52 -6.26
CA VAL A 236 -20.09 -7.26 -6.15
C VAL A 236 -19.85 -7.63 -4.69
N LEU A 237 -19.56 -8.90 -4.44
CA LEU A 237 -19.14 -9.39 -3.12
C LEU A 237 -17.68 -9.83 -3.17
N GLU A 238 -16.91 -9.47 -2.13
CA GLU A 238 -15.51 -9.86 -1.99
C GLU A 238 -15.27 -10.40 -0.59
N GLY A 239 -14.39 -11.38 -0.48
CA GLY A 239 -13.94 -11.90 0.79
C GLY A 239 -12.51 -12.40 0.69
N ALA A 240 -11.74 -12.24 1.76
CA ALA A 240 -10.40 -12.78 1.83
C ALA A 240 -10.04 -13.20 3.26
N TYR A 241 -9.16 -14.19 3.34
CA TYR A 241 -8.53 -14.66 4.57
C TYR A 241 -7.02 -14.66 4.38
N GLY A 242 -6.29 -14.26 5.41
CA GLY A 242 -4.84 -14.26 5.43
C GLY A 242 -4.29 -14.77 6.75
N GLN A 243 -3.10 -15.31 6.68
CA GLN A 243 -2.41 -15.86 7.83
C GLN A 243 -0.92 -15.53 7.81
N ALA A 244 -0.42 -14.97 8.89
CA ALA A 244 0.99 -15.00 9.26
C ALA A 244 1.25 -16.24 10.13
N ALA A 245 2.21 -17.08 9.74
CA ALA A 245 2.44 -18.37 10.35
C ALA A 245 2.67 -18.27 11.86
N ASN A 246 1.82 -18.95 12.64
CA ASN A 246 1.86 -18.99 14.12
C ASN A 246 1.83 -17.61 14.78
N TYR A 247 1.26 -16.59 14.10
CA TYR A 247 1.25 -15.23 14.63
C TYR A 247 -0.10 -14.53 14.49
N MET A 248 -0.63 -14.34 13.28
CA MET A 248 -1.83 -13.53 13.06
C MET A 248 -2.73 -14.12 11.97
N ASP A 249 -4.03 -14.02 12.18
CA ASP A 249 -5.06 -14.26 11.18
C ASP A 249 -5.74 -12.93 10.81
N GLN A 250 -5.98 -12.72 9.51
CA GLN A 250 -6.72 -11.56 9.03
C GLN A 250 -7.89 -11.95 8.14
N TYR A 251 -8.93 -11.13 8.17
CA TYR A 251 -10.19 -11.34 7.50
C TYR A 251 -10.60 -10.07 6.74
N PHE A 252 -11.23 -10.25 5.61
CA PHE A 252 -11.81 -9.16 4.83
C PHE A 252 -13.13 -9.60 4.23
N ALA A 253 -14.12 -8.70 4.25
CA ALA A 253 -15.36 -8.83 3.50
C ALA A 253 -15.77 -7.47 2.95
N LYS A 254 -16.27 -7.43 1.71
CA LYS A 254 -16.79 -6.22 1.08
C LYS A 254 -18.01 -6.54 0.24
N ALA A 255 -19.03 -5.70 0.39
CA ALA A 255 -20.18 -5.64 -0.52
C ALA A 255 -20.20 -4.28 -1.18
N SER A 256 -20.19 -4.25 -2.51
CA SER A 256 -20.27 -3.02 -3.30
C SER A 256 -21.53 -3.06 -4.15
N TYR A 257 -22.25 -1.94 -4.22
CA TYR A 257 -23.46 -1.81 -5.02
C TYR A 257 -23.52 -0.44 -5.70
N GLN A 258 -23.93 -0.44 -6.96
CA GLN A 258 -24.22 0.78 -7.71
C GLN A 258 -25.73 0.99 -7.75
N LEU A 259 -26.23 1.83 -6.83
CA LEU A 259 -27.65 2.17 -6.77
C LEU A 259 -27.99 3.11 -7.93
N PRO A 260 -28.89 2.72 -8.84
CA PRO A 260 -29.26 3.57 -9.96
C PRO A 260 -30.03 4.82 -9.47
N LEU A 261 -29.52 5.99 -9.82
CA LEU A 261 -30.18 7.28 -9.65
C LEU A 261 -30.34 7.95 -11.04
N ALA A 262 -31.11 9.02 -11.12
CA ALA A 262 -31.49 9.62 -12.38
C ALA A 262 -30.32 10.06 -13.27
N ASP A 263 -29.30 10.71 -12.68
CA ASP A 263 -28.22 11.32 -13.45
C ASP A 263 -26.94 10.44 -13.51
N ALA A 264 -26.66 9.68 -12.44
CA ALA A 264 -25.52 8.78 -12.34
C ALA A 264 -25.75 7.77 -11.20
N PRO A 265 -25.15 6.58 -11.24
CA PRO A 265 -25.28 5.63 -10.13
C PRO A 265 -24.57 6.13 -8.88
N LEU A 266 -25.23 5.99 -7.73
CA LEU A 266 -24.59 6.14 -6.43
C LEU A 266 -23.77 4.87 -6.15
N ARG A 267 -22.45 5.02 -6.12
CA ARG A 267 -21.50 3.96 -5.75
C ARG A 267 -21.50 3.82 -4.24
N THR A 268 -21.78 2.62 -3.73
CA THR A 268 -21.78 2.34 -2.29
C THR A 268 -20.94 1.12 -1.97
N SER A 269 -20.27 1.08 -0.82
CA SER A 269 -19.70 -0.15 -0.31
C SER A 269 -19.72 -0.20 1.21
N TYR A 270 -19.94 -1.39 1.74
CA TYR A 270 -19.63 -1.74 3.11
C TYR A 270 -18.42 -2.65 3.14
N GLN A 271 -17.50 -2.40 4.07
CA GLN A 271 -16.24 -3.15 4.21
C GLN A 271 -16.00 -3.51 5.65
N PHE A 272 -15.54 -4.73 5.87
CA PHE A 272 -15.11 -5.25 7.15
C PHE A 272 -13.68 -5.77 7.03
N TYR A 273 -12.82 -5.31 7.91
CA TYR A 273 -11.45 -5.76 8.10
C TYR A 273 -11.32 -6.31 9.50
N GLY A 274 -10.82 -7.53 9.67
CA GLY A 274 -10.60 -8.17 10.96
C GLY A 274 -9.17 -8.64 11.11
N ALA A 275 -8.63 -8.59 12.32
CA ALA A 275 -7.33 -9.14 12.66
C ALA A 275 -7.38 -9.78 14.05
N LYS A 276 -6.74 -10.94 14.19
CA LYS A 276 -6.61 -11.63 15.46
C LYS A 276 -5.24 -12.27 15.55
N ASP A 277 -4.47 -11.92 16.56
CA ASP A 277 -3.23 -12.63 16.83
C ASP A 277 -3.48 -14.00 17.51
N ARG A 278 -2.44 -14.78 17.58
CA ARG A 278 -2.43 -16.11 18.18
C ARG A 278 -1.61 -16.16 19.46
N ASP A 279 -1.06 -15.03 19.88
CA ASP A 279 -0.38 -14.87 21.16
C ASP A 279 -1.45 -14.52 22.20
N ASN A 280 -1.38 -15.13 23.40
CA ASN A 280 -2.28 -14.86 24.52
C ASN A 280 -1.44 -14.69 25.79
N SER A 281 -0.26 -14.12 25.67
CA SER A 281 0.66 -13.93 26.79
C SER A 281 0.27 -12.76 27.72
N GLY A 282 -0.68 -11.93 27.29
CA GLY A 282 -1.30 -10.90 28.10
C GLY A 282 -0.72 -9.51 27.94
N VAL A 283 -1.31 -8.57 28.65
CA VAL A 283 -0.96 -7.15 28.60
C VAL A 283 0.50 -6.92 28.93
N GLY A 284 1.16 -6.09 28.12
CA GLY A 284 2.58 -5.75 28.24
C GLY A 284 3.54 -6.72 27.53
N GLN A 285 3.03 -7.83 26.99
CA GLN A 285 3.81 -8.74 26.17
C GLN A 285 3.77 -8.28 24.70
N VAL A 286 4.92 -7.96 24.14
CA VAL A 286 5.04 -7.26 22.87
C VAL A 286 4.44 -8.02 21.69
N ASN A 287 4.41 -9.35 21.73
CA ASN A 287 3.86 -10.17 20.65
C ASN A 287 2.35 -10.43 20.76
N ASP A 288 1.74 -10.13 21.91
CA ASP A 288 0.29 -10.14 22.12
C ASP A 288 -0.27 -8.77 21.71
N VAL A 289 -0.75 -8.69 20.47
CA VAL A 289 -1.06 -7.42 19.80
C VAL A 289 -2.47 -6.97 20.13
N TYR A 290 -3.45 -7.93 20.13
CA TYR A 290 -4.86 -7.65 20.30
C TYR A 290 -5.53 -8.53 21.36
N ASP A 291 -6.38 -7.91 22.17
CA ASP A 291 -7.30 -8.62 23.06
C ASP A 291 -8.49 -9.16 22.25
N GLY A 292 -8.28 -10.30 21.56
CA GLY A 292 -9.30 -10.95 20.75
C GLY A 292 -9.37 -10.41 19.33
N LEU A 293 -10.58 -10.26 18.77
CA LEU A 293 -10.78 -9.80 17.40
C LEU A 293 -10.75 -8.27 17.33
N ALA A 294 -9.69 -7.72 16.74
CA ALA A 294 -9.65 -6.33 16.28
C ALA A 294 -10.34 -6.19 14.92
N TRP A 295 -11.01 -5.07 14.67
CA TRP A 295 -11.65 -4.81 13.39
C TRP A 295 -11.74 -3.33 13.05
N LEU A 296 -11.82 -3.06 11.76
CA LEU A 296 -12.20 -1.79 11.17
C LEU A 296 -13.38 -2.04 10.24
N GLN A 297 -14.46 -1.29 10.41
CA GLN A 297 -15.60 -1.27 9.50
C GLN A 297 -15.62 0.06 8.75
N ALA A 298 -16.01 0.02 7.48
CA ALA A 298 -16.11 1.20 6.64
C ALA A 298 -17.37 1.17 5.78
N LEU A 299 -18.00 2.33 5.64
CA LEU A 299 -19.09 2.58 4.71
C LEU A 299 -18.68 3.71 3.78
N THR A 300 -18.78 3.49 2.47
CA THR A 300 -18.35 4.47 1.46
C THR A 300 -19.47 4.79 0.49
N PHE A 301 -19.52 6.05 0.06
CA PHE A 301 -20.42 6.56 -0.97
C PHE A 301 -19.64 7.41 -1.95
N GLY A 302 -19.92 7.26 -3.24
CA GLY A 302 -19.38 8.09 -4.30
C GLY A 302 -20.46 8.46 -5.30
N TYR A 303 -20.53 9.72 -5.69
CA TYR A 303 -21.53 10.21 -6.65
C TYR A 303 -20.92 11.24 -7.59
N THR A 304 -21.11 11.06 -8.89
CA THR A 304 -20.62 11.98 -9.91
C THR A 304 -21.80 12.77 -10.48
N LEU A 305 -21.78 14.08 -10.36
CA LEU A 305 -22.80 14.99 -10.90
C LEU A 305 -22.14 16.04 -11.79
N GLY A 306 -22.30 15.89 -13.09
CA GLY A 306 -21.64 16.78 -14.05
C GLY A 306 -20.11 16.82 -13.86
N ALA A 307 -19.58 17.99 -13.55
CA ALA A 307 -18.15 18.18 -13.29
C ALA A 307 -17.68 17.72 -11.89
N PHE A 308 -18.57 17.39 -10.99
CA PHE A 308 -18.29 17.15 -9.60
C PHE A 308 -18.29 15.65 -9.28
N ASP A 309 -17.22 15.13 -8.69
CA ASP A 309 -17.14 13.79 -8.11
C ASP A 309 -17.08 13.90 -6.59
N PHE A 310 -18.15 13.49 -5.93
CA PHE A 310 -18.30 13.53 -4.48
C PHE A 310 -17.92 12.19 -3.87
N ARG A 311 -17.26 12.24 -2.70
CA ARG A 311 -16.92 11.07 -1.89
C ARG A 311 -17.27 11.33 -0.43
N LEU A 312 -17.93 10.35 0.20
CA LEU A 312 -18.22 10.34 1.64
C LEU A 312 -17.84 8.95 2.18
N GLU A 313 -17.11 8.93 3.29
CA GLU A 313 -16.70 7.69 3.95
C GLU A 313 -16.88 7.83 5.46
N GLY A 314 -17.26 6.72 6.11
CA GLY A 314 -17.31 6.60 7.55
C GLY A 314 -16.60 5.34 8.00
N THR A 315 -15.79 5.42 9.05
CA THR A 315 -15.09 4.28 9.65
C THR A 315 -15.41 4.16 11.13
N TRP A 316 -15.31 2.94 11.62
CA TRP A 316 -15.35 2.64 13.05
C TRP A 316 -14.36 1.52 13.34
N VAL A 317 -13.56 1.68 14.42
CA VAL A 317 -12.44 0.82 14.76
C VAL A 317 -12.64 0.22 16.17
N LYS A 318 -12.26 -1.05 16.31
CA LYS A 318 -12.00 -1.71 17.58
C LYS A 318 -10.64 -2.39 17.47
N ALA A 319 -9.68 -1.97 18.32
CA ALA A 319 -8.32 -2.52 18.33
C ALA A 319 -7.79 -2.52 19.78
N GLU A 320 -8.55 -3.21 20.67
CA GLU A 320 -8.15 -3.42 22.05
C GLU A 320 -6.91 -4.32 22.09
N GLY A 321 -6.00 -4.09 23.02
CA GLY A 321 -4.74 -4.81 23.17
C GLY A 321 -3.55 -3.86 23.24
N ASN A 322 -2.34 -4.41 23.16
CA ASN A 322 -1.10 -3.64 23.28
C ASN A 322 -0.85 -2.70 22.09
N GLN A 323 -1.35 -3.05 20.91
CA GLN A 323 -1.15 -2.25 19.69
C GLN A 323 -1.90 -0.91 19.74
N GLY A 324 -3.15 -0.89 20.20
CA GLY A 324 -3.97 0.32 20.34
C GLY A 324 -4.44 0.93 19.00
N PHE A 325 -4.24 0.28 17.87
CA PHE A 325 -4.77 0.67 16.56
C PHE A 325 -4.90 -0.54 15.62
N PHE A 326 -5.78 -0.46 14.62
CA PHE A 326 -5.97 -1.54 13.66
C PHE A 326 -4.83 -1.57 12.64
N LEU A 327 -4.30 -2.77 12.39
CA LEU A 327 -3.28 -3.02 11.36
C LEU A 327 -3.90 -3.68 10.13
N GLN A 328 -3.77 -3.05 8.97
CA GLN A 328 -4.20 -3.64 7.68
C GLN A 328 -3.22 -4.69 7.13
N ARG A 329 -2.15 -4.99 7.84
CA ARG A 329 -1.12 -5.97 7.46
C ARG A 329 -0.97 -7.07 8.50
N MET A 330 -0.53 -8.24 8.06
CA MET A 330 -0.34 -9.41 8.93
C MET A 330 0.95 -9.38 9.76
N THR A 331 1.76 -8.35 9.61
CA THR A 331 2.99 -8.12 10.38
C THR A 331 2.89 -6.81 11.13
N PRO A 332 3.41 -6.71 12.35
CA PRO A 332 3.12 -5.57 13.23
C PRO A 332 3.93 -4.31 12.88
N SER A 333 5.11 -4.46 12.35
CA SER A 333 6.01 -3.34 12.11
C SER A 333 5.75 -2.65 10.79
N TYR A 334 5.89 -1.32 10.75
CA TYR A 334 5.89 -0.55 9.51
C TYR A 334 6.95 -1.08 8.53
N ALA A 335 6.62 -1.13 7.25
CA ALA A 335 7.50 -1.64 6.20
C ALA A 335 7.93 -3.11 6.33
N SER A 336 7.29 -3.91 7.19
CA SER A 336 7.58 -5.36 7.29
C SER A 336 6.73 -6.20 6.34
N SER A 337 5.58 -5.72 5.93
CA SER A 337 4.73 -6.18 4.83
C SER A 337 3.74 -5.07 4.48
N ASN A 338 2.87 -5.30 3.52
CA ASN A 338 1.73 -4.43 3.26
C ASN A 338 0.45 -5.25 3.10
N GLY A 339 -0.67 -4.67 3.48
CA GLY A 339 -1.97 -5.30 3.46
C GLY A 339 -3.01 -4.48 2.68
N ARG A 340 -4.06 -5.15 2.27
CA ARG A 340 -5.18 -4.54 1.55
C ARG A 340 -5.94 -3.57 2.46
N MET A 341 -6.16 -2.35 1.94
CA MET A 341 -7.06 -1.35 2.52
C MET A 341 -7.75 -0.62 1.36
N ASP A 342 -9.05 -0.83 1.21
CA ASP A 342 -9.83 -0.26 0.11
C ASP A 342 -10.50 1.07 0.49
N VAL A 343 -10.42 1.45 1.77
CA VAL A 343 -10.76 2.79 2.25
C VAL A 343 -9.50 3.63 2.16
N TRP A 344 -9.57 4.69 1.40
CA TRP A 344 -8.44 5.58 1.19
C TRP A 344 -8.82 7.02 1.47
N TRP A 345 -8.01 7.65 2.30
CA TRP A 345 -8.15 9.03 2.72
C TRP A 345 -7.07 9.88 2.06
N ASP A 346 -7.47 10.89 1.32
CA ASP A 346 -6.53 11.88 0.74
C ASP A 346 -5.96 12.85 1.78
N SER A 347 -6.10 12.53 3.05
CA SER A 347 -5.67 13.36 4.14
C SER A 347 -4.63 12.64 5.00
N ARG A 348 -3.90 13.40 5.77
CA ARG A 348 -2.94 12.88 6.75
C ARG A 348 -3.67 12.15 7.86
N SER A 349 -3.10 11.09 8.41
CA SER A 349 -3.53 10.12 9.41
C SER A 349 -4.07 8.81 8.79
N ASP A 350 -4.13 7.78 9.60
CA ASP A 350 -4.63 6.46 9.20
C ASP A 350 -6.04 6.18 9.74
N TRP A 351 -6.58 7.04 10.63
CA TRP A 351 -7.94 6.98 11.17
C TRP A 351 -8.30 5.60 11.72
N ASN A 352 -7.38 4.97 12.43
CA ASN A 352 -7.47 3.57 12.82
C ASN A 352 -7.12 3.31 14.29
N ALA A 353 -7.10 4.34 15.15
CA ALA A 353 -6.88 4.19 16.58
C ALA A 353 -8.00 3.36 17.23
N ASN A 354 -7.71 2.68 18.35
CA ASN A 354 -8.72 1.92 19.08
C ASN A 354 -9.93 2.77 19.46
N GLY A 355 -11.14 2.28 19.17
CA GLY A 355 -12.41 2.96 19.46
C GLY A 355 -12.75 4.15 18.57
N GLU A 356 -11.83 4.55 17.69
CA GLU A 356 -12.02 5.71 16.83
C GLU A 356 -13.15 5.50 15.83
N LYS A 357 -13.88 6.58 15.62
CA LYS A 357 -14.85 6.78 14.55
C LYS A 357 -14.38 7.94 13.70
N ALA A 358 -14.44 7.83 12.40
CA ALA A 358 -14.04 8.93 11.52
C ALA A 358 -15.04 9.12 10.38
N LEU A 359 -15.16 10.38 9.94
CA LEU A 359 -15.91 10.77 8.75
C LEU A 359 -14.97 11.53 7.82
N PHE A 360 -15.06 11.21 6.54
CA PHE A 360 -14.40 11.91 5.45
C PHE A 360 -15.43 12.38 4.45
N ALA A 361 -15.29 13.62 3.98
CA ALA A 361 -16.04 14.15 2.86
C ALA A 361 -15.09 14.86 1.90
N GLY A 362 -15.21 14.59 0.60
CA GLY A 362 -14.38 15.21 -0.43
C GLY A 362 -15.14 15.45 -1.72
N VAL A 363 -14.63 16.38 -2.52
CA VAL A 363 -15.09 16.67 -3.86
C VAL A 363 -13.91 16.96 -4.77
N ILE A 364 -13.95 16.39 -5.98
CA ILE A 364 -13.05 16.71 -7.08
C ILE A 364 -13.89 17.33 -8.19
N VAL A 365 -13.40 18.41 -8.79
CA VAL A 365 -14.06 19.16 -9.85
C VAL A 365 -13.22 19.11 -11.12
N ASP A 366 -13.78 18.56 -12.19
CA ASP A 366 -13.20 18.59 -13.54
C ASP A 366 -13.48 19.93 -14.21
N LEU A 367 -12.43 20.75 -14.36
CA LEU A 367 -12.54 22.07 -14.96
C LEU A 367 -12.66 22.04 -16.50
N GLY A 368 -12.59 20.87 -17.12
CA GLY A 368 -12.86 20.66 -18.53
C GLY A 368 -14.27 21.13 -18.94
N HIS A 369 -15.24 21.07 -18.01
CA HIS A 369 -16.57 21.62 -18.18
C HIS A 369 -16.59 23.15 -18.42
N TRP A 370 -15.55 23.85 -18.02
CA TRP A 370 -15.36 25.29 -18.20
C TRP A 370 -14.22 25.62 -19.16
N GLN A 371 -13.97 24.76 -20.14
CA GLN A 371 -12.96 24.94 -21.21
C GLN A 371 -11.51 24.98 -20.68
N LEU A 372 -11.25 24.34 -19.54
CA LEU A 372 -9.92 24.13 -18.97
C LEU A 372 -9.58 22.62 -18.96
N PRO A 373 -9.43 21.98 -20.14
CA PRO A 373 -9.23 20.53 -20.22
C PRO A 373 -7.95 20.12 -19.51
N GLY A 374 -8.04 19.01 -18.77
CA GLY A 374 -6.92 18.44 -18.02
C GLY A 374 -6.73 19.04 -16.62
N TRP A 375 -7.41 20.12 -16.27
CA TRP A 375 -7.35 20.70 -14.94
C TRP A 375 -8.42 20.11 -14.02
N GLN A 376 -8.01 19.72 -12.81
CA GLN A 376 -8.91 19.29 -11.73
C GLN A 376 -8.52 19.99 -10.44
N VAL A 377 -9.50 20.32 -9.63
CA VAL A 377 -9.32 20.88 -8.28
C VAL A 377 -10.10 20.01 -7.30
N GLY A 378 -9.49 19.66 -6.19
CA GLY A 378 -10.11 18.85 -5.15
C GLY A 378 -9.97 19.50 -3.77
N THR A 379 -10.92 19.22 -2.89
CA THR A 379 -10.78 19.49 -1.45
C THR A 379 -11.46 18.40 -0.65
N SER A 380 -10.92 18.12 0.52
CA SER A 380 -11.49 17.13 1.43
C SER A 380 -11.32 17.56 2.89
N TYR A 381 -12.18 17.02 3.73
CA TYR A 381 -12.10 17.15 5.18
C TYR A 381 -12.36 15.80 5.84
N ALA A 382 -11.53 15.44 6.79
CA ALA A 382 -11.69 14.27 7.63
C ALA A 382 -11.70 14.70 9.11
N TYR A 383 -12.52 14.01 9.92
CA TYR A 383 -12.63 14.22 11.35
C TYR A 383 -12.80 12.91 12.08
N GLY A 384 -11.88 12.62 13.03
CA GLY A 384 -11.89 11.47 13.91
C GLY A 384 -12.21 11.85 15.35
N TRP A 385 -12.94 10.98 16.05
CA TRP A 385 -13.27 11.14 17.47
C TRP A 385 -13.33 9.79 18.17
N ASP A 386 -13.37 9.83 19.51
CA ASP A 386 -13.40 8.67 20.41
C ASP A 386 -12.15 7.77 20.31
N ALA A 387 -11.04 8.26 19.77
CA ALA A 387 -9.78 7.53 19.78
C ALA A 387 -9.33 7.24 21.22
N LYS A 388 -9.12 5.97 21.56
CA LYS A 388 -8.68 5.47 22.86
C LYS A 388 -7.22 5.01 22.78
N PRO A 389 -6.46 5.06 23.88
CA PRO A 389 -5.14 4.47 23.94
C PRO A 389 -5.21 2.94 23.83
N SER A 390 -4.05 2.29 23.71
CA SER A 390 -3.94 0.85 23.91
C SER A 390 -4.52 0.47 25.30
N THR A 391 -5.00 -0.76 25.46
CA THR A 391 -5.61 -1.21 26.72
C THR A 391 -4.61 -1.50 27.83
N ASN A 392 -3.31 -1.21 27.58
CA ASN A 392 -2.28 -1.33 28.62
C ASN A 392 -2.61 -0.38 29.81
N PRO A 393 -2.72 -0.91 31.06
CA PRO A 393 -3.07 -0.13 32.23
C PRO A 393 -2.11 1.02 32.59
N LEU A 394 -0.94 1.07 31.98
CA LEU A 394 0.01 2.20 32.15
C LEU A 394 -0.49 3.50 31.54
N TYR A 395 -1.47 3.44 30.64
CA TYR A 395 -2.05 4.60 29.97
C TYR A 395 -3.41 4.98 30.55
N ASP A 396 -3.74 6.28 30.47
CA ASP A 396 -5.04 6.79 30.95
C ASP A 396 -6.19 6.28 30.07
N GLN A 397 -6.88 5.26 30.54
CA GLN A 397 -8.00 4.61 29.83
C GLN A 397 -9.24 5.53 29.67
N ASN A 398 -9.31 6.66 30.37
CA ASN A 398 -10.39 7.64 30.23
C ASN A 398 -10.12 8.67 29.13
N GLN A 399 -8.88 8.76 28.65
CA GLN A 399 -8.50 9.72 27.63
C GLN A 399 -9.17 9.38 26.29
N ARG A 400 -9.64 10.41 25.59
CA ARG A 400 -10.23 10.32 24.26
C ARG A 400 -9.62 11.39 23.39
N LEU A 401 -9.01 11.00 22.26
CA LEU A 401 -8.48 11.96 21.31
C LEU A 401 -9.44 12.20 20.15
N LYS A 402 -9.21 13.33 19.52
CA LYS A 402 -9.84 13.76 18.27
C LYS A 402 -8.76 14.23 17.34
N GLU A 403 -8.95 13.98 16.06
CA GLU A 403 -8.06 14.47 15.03
C GLU A 403 -8.85 14.98 13.83
N SER A 404 -8.26 15.88 13.06
CA SER A 404 -8.86 16.36 11.83
C SER A 404 -7.80 16.62 10.77
N ALA A 405 -8.21 16.56 9.51
CA ALA A 405 -7.36 16.94 8.39
C ALA A 405 -8.18 17.63 7.31
N TRP A 406 -7.61 18.68 6.75
CA TRP A 406 -8.15 19.35 5.57
C TRP A 406 -7.11 19.29 4.45
N SER A 407 -7.56 18.93 3.25
CA SER A 407 -6.69 18.81 2.08
C SER A 407 -7.19 19.63 0.89
N LEU A 408 -6.25 20.07 0.06
CA LEU A 408 -6.48 20.75 -1.19
C LEU A 408 -5.61 20.09 -2.28
N ASP A 409 -6.22 19.79 -3.42
CA ASP A 409 -5.56 19.20 -4.58
C ASP A 409 -5.69 20.10 -5.80
N LEU A 410 -4.60 20.22 -6.56
CA LEU A 410 -4.59 20.78 -7.90
C LEU A 410 -3.88 19.79 -8.81
N VAL A 411 -4.58 19.35 -9.85
CA VAL A 411 -4.06 18.40 -10.83
C VAL A 411 -4.15 18.98 -12.23
N TYR A 412 -3.09 18.81 -13.01
CA TYR A 412 -3.10 19.08 -14.44
C TYR A 412 -2.55 17.89 -15.21
N THR A 413 -3.28 17.41 -16.20
CA THR A 413 -2.87 16.33 -17.10
C THR A 413 -2.73 16.86 -18.51
N ILE A 414 -1.56 16.67 -19.13
CA ILE A 414 -1.29 17.08 -20.51
C ILE A 414 -2.17 16.27 -21.46
N GLN A 415 -2.96 16.95 -22.30
CA GLN A 415 -3.99 16.31 -23.12
C GLN A 415 -3.47 15.81 -24.47
N GLN A 416 -2.37 16.38 -24.99
CA GLN A 416 -1.90 16.13 -26.36
C GLN A 416 -0.37 16.23 -26.47
N GLY A 417 0.18 15.76 -27.61
CA GLY A 417 1.59 15.85 -27.93
C GLY A 417 2.42 14.71 -27.32
N ARG A 418 3.76 14.84 -27.39
CA ARG A 418 4.70 13.78 -26.94
C ARG A 418 4.67 13.53 -25.43
N ALA A 419 4.23 14.52 -24.66
CA ALA A 419 4.10 14.44 -23.21
C ALA A 419 2.66 14.19 -22.75
N LYS A 420 1.77 13.73 -23.65
CA LYS A 420 0.39 13.38 -23.32
C LYS A 420 0.37 12.44 -22.10
N ASP A 421 -0.66 12.59 -21.25
CA ASP A 421 -0.86 11.83 -20.01
C ASP A 421 0.17 12.15 -18.91
N THR A 422 1.12 13.06 -19.11
CA THR A 422 1.94 13.60 -18.03
C THR A 422 1.07 14.37 -17.06
N GLN A 423 1.14 13.99 -15.79
CA GLN A 423 0.35 14.57 -14.71
C GLN A 423 1.24 15.39 -13.78
N PHE A 424 0.78 16.57 -13.42
CA PHE A 424 1.30 17.41 -12.34
C PHE A 424 0.28 17.43 -11.23
N LYS A 425 0.69 17.10 -10.02
CA LYS A 425 -0.18 17.13 -8.84
C LYS A 425 0.47 17.95 -7.73
N LEU A 426 -0.26 18.95 -7.23
CA LEU A 426 0.05 19.64 -5.99
C LEU A 426 -1.00 19.23 -4.96
N HIS A 427 -0.56 18.76 -3.81
CA HIS A 427 -1.40 18.36 -2.70
C HIS A 427 -0.93 19.10 -1.44
N TYR A 428 -1.86 19.74 -0.76
CA TYR A 428 -1.65 20.36 0.53
C TYR A 428 -2.56 19.71 1.57
N THR A 429 -2.01 19.36 2.72
CA THR A 429 -2.80 18.91 3.87
C THR A 429 -2.39 19.68 5.12
N ARG A 430 -3.38 20.11 5.88
CA ARG A 430 -3.24 20.50 7.28
C ARG A 430 -3.89 19.44 8.15
N TYR A 431 -3.10 18.86 9.05
CA TYR A 431 -3.56 17.92 10.06
C TYR A 431 -3.42 18.54 11.45
N ASP A 432 -4.47 18.41 12.24
CA ASP A 432 -4.53 18.91 13.62
C ASP A 432 -4.89 17.75 14.58
N ASN A 433 -4.01 17.47 15.53
CA ASN A 433 -4.25 16.62 16.68
C ASN A 433 -4.83 17.52 17.79
N HIS A 434 -6.10 17.30 18.16
CA HIS A 434 -6.82 18.13 19.14
C HIS A 434 -6.44 17.76 20.58
N SER A 435 -5.17 17.46 20.85
CA SER A 435 -4.62 17.18 22.17
C SER A 435 -3.23 17.79 22.34
N ASP A 436 -2.75 17.85 23.58
CA ASP A 436 -1.39 18.29 23.90
C ASP A 436 -0.40 17.10 23.97
N LEU A 437 -0.78 15.92 23.52
CA LEU A 437 0.12 14.75 23.47
C LEU A 437 1.04 14.83 22.27
N PRO A 438 2.34 14.53 22.45
CA PRO A 438 3.25 14.30 21.33
C PRO A 438 2.78 13.12 20.47
N SER A 439 3.15 13.12 19.18
CA SER A 439 2.87 12.00 18.28
C SER A 439 3.41 10.67 18.82
N TYR A 440 2.66 9.59 18.61
CA TYR A 440 3.00 8.22 19.04
C TYR A 440 3.19 8.05 20.56
N SER A 441 2.60 8.88 21.37
CA SER A 441 2.73 8.85 22.82
C SER A 441 1.43 8.52 23.55
N GLY A 442 1.47 8.32 24.86
CA GLY A 442 0.28 8.11 25.69
C GLY A 442 -0.53 6.86 25.37
N GLY A 443 0.08 5.86 24.70
CA GLY A 443 -0.61 4.65 24.25
C GLY A 443 -1.28 4.76 22.87
N TYR A 444 -1.05 5.85 22.15
CA TYR A 444 -1.56 6.08 20.80
C TYR A 444 -0.43 5.82 19.78
N GLY A 445 -0.35 4.60 19.29
CA GLY A 445 0.73 4.18 18.38
C GLY A 445 0.61 4.74 16.95
N ASN A 446 -0.50 5.38 16.58
CA ASN A 446 -0.77 5.84 15.23
C ASN A 446 -1.51 7.20 15.15
N ILE A 447 -1.44 8.00 16.19
CA ILE A 447 -1.87 9.39 16.19
C ILE A 447 -0.65 10.29 15.99
N PHE A 448 -0.73 11.18 15.02
CA PHE A 448 0.36 12.09 14.64
C PHE A 448 0.31 13.41 15.46
N GLN A 449 1.31 14.24 15.28
CA GLN A 449 1.34 15.62 15.76
C GLN A 449 0.75 16.55 14.68
N ASP A 450 0.35 17.78 15.07
CA ASP A 450 -0.06 18.81 14.11
C ASP A 450 0.97 18.96 12.99
N GLU A 451 0.50 18.93 11.75
CA GLU A 451 1.36 18.97 10.56
C GLU A 451 0.79 19.85 9.46
N LYS A 452 1.68 20.47 8.71
CA LYS A 452 1.43 21.05 7.40
C LYS A 452 2.25 20.27 6.39
N ASP A 453 1.63 19.71 5.35
CA ASP A 453 2.27 18.82 4.39
C ASP A 453 1.95 19.28 2.97
N ILE A 454 2.99 19.59 2.19
CA ILE A 454 2.89 19.94 0.78
C ILE A 454 3.62 18.88 -0.02
N LYS A 455 2.93 18.29 -0.99
CA LYS A 455 3.50 17.33 -1.95
C LYS A 455 3.34 17.89 -3.36
N PHE A 456 4.43 17.93 -4.11
CA PHE A 456 4.38 18.19 -5.53
C PHE A 456 4.95 16.99 -6.29
N MET A 457 4.20 16.51 -7.26
CA MET A 457 4.55 15.33 -8.04
C MET A 457 4.36 15.59 -9.52
N VAL A 458 5.31 15.10 -10.32
CA VAL A 458 5.17 14.97 -11.77
C VAL A 458 5.30 13.49 -12.10
N VAL A 459 4.37 12.96 -12.90
CA VAL A 459 4.41 11.59 -13.42
C VAL A 459 4.29 11.66 -14.93
N ALA A 460 5.34 11.26 -15.65
CA ALA A 460 5.38 11.21 -17.10
C ALA A 460 5.48 9.75 -17.57
N PRO A 461 4.35 9.10 -17.96
CA PRO A 461 4.35 7.75 -18.46
C PRO A 461 4.95 7.69 -19.87
N PHE A 462 5.58 6.57 -20.20
CA PHE A 462 6.05 6.26 -21.55
C PHE A 462 5.93 4.77 -21.85
N THR A 463 5.78 4.47 -23.14
CA THR A 463 5.84 3.10 -23.66
C THR A 463 6.85 3.10 -24.80
N LEU A 464 7.76 2.13 -24.78
CA LEU A 464 8.80 1.99 -25.81
C LEU A 464 8.34 1.00 -26.89
N PHE A 465 7.63 -0.06 -26.53
CA PHE A 465 6.98 -1.02 -27.43
C PHE A 465 5.94 -1.84 -26.67
#